data_0298086efa09afcb315d357a9d9faf39
#
_entry.id   0298086efa09afcb315d357a9d9faf39
#
_cell.length_a   1.000
_cell.length_b   1.000
_cell.length_c   1.000
_cell.angle_alpha   90.00
_cell.angle_beta   90.00
_cell.angle_gamma   90.00
#
_symmetry.space_group_name_H-M   'P 1'
#
loop_
_entity.id
_entity.type
_entity.pdbx_description
1 polymer ?
#
loop_
_entity_poly.entity_id
_entity_poly.type
_entity_poly.pdbx_seq_one_letter_code
_entity_poly.pdbx_strand_id
1 'polypeptide(L)'
;MRRPIFLHCVFVLLLAVSPALASEEAKTVLGPDNIFLYDGANALMAHDGEEGVRLTLLGLNAAKNAREKKIAHSNLCAGFLLINEPGKALAHCNWVLDRDERHWRTYNNRALVLMRLERFDEAEEDIRKGQALRPNSRKLKIVKGMYLDETKPVTPKIEIDERRRAAKGTDDKPADVVAD
;
A
#
# COMPACT_ATOMS: atom_id res chain seq x y z
N MET A 1 -67.02 4.37 80.58
CA MET A 1 -65.85 3.52 80.31
C MET A 1 -65.74 3.32 78.83
N ARG A 2 -64.87 4.10 78.14
CA ARG A 2 -64.64 4.01 76.66
C ARG A 2 -63.23 3.52 76.46
N ARG A 3 -63.08 2.38 75.76
CA ARG A 3 -61.79 1.80 75.40
C ARG A 3 -61.28 2.47 74.13
N PRO A 4 -59.98 2.84 73.98
CA PRO A 4 -59.44 3.37 72.76
C PRO A 4 -59.12 2.25 71.78
N ILE A 5 -59.47 2.49 70.52
CA ILE A 5 -59.16 1.63 69.36
C ILE A 5 -57.74 1.95 68.91
N PHE A 6 -56.82 0.98 69.02
CA PHE A 6 -55.49 1.10 68.46
C PHE A 6 -55.53 0.87 66.94
N LEU A 7 -55.30 1.94 66.20
CA LEU A 7 -55.16 1.93 64.72
C LEU A 7 -53.77 1.49 64.42
N HIS A 8 -53.60 0.26 63.89
CA HIS A 8 -52.34 -0.23 63.43
C HIS A 8 -52.12 0.33 62.03
N CYS A 9 -51.21 1.33 61.89
CA CYS A 9 -50.67 1.76 60.60
C CYS A 9 -49.68 0.70 60.06
N VAL A 10 -50.17 -0.09 59.14
CA VAL A 10 -49.27 -0.96 58.34
C VAL A 10 -48.54 -0.11 57.31
N PHE A 11 -47.29 0.15 57.61
CA PHE A 11 -46.37 0.85 56.66
C PHE A 11 -45.93 -0.14 55.60
N VAL A 12 -46.55 -0.11 54.40
CA VAL A 12 -46.16 -0.89 53.28
C VAL A 12 -44.94 -0.17 52.64
N LEU A 13 -43.76 -0.74 52.90
CA LEU A 13 -42.52 -0.28 52.30
C LEU A 13 -42.48 -0.72 50.80
N LEU A 14 -42.87 0.17 49.91
CA LEU A 14 -42.70 -0.02 48.48
C LEU A 14 -41.20 0.07 48.16
N LEU A 15 -40.56 -1.09 48.00
CA LEU A 15 -39.23 -1.19 47.42
C LEU A 15 -39.35 -0.84 45.93
N ALA A 16 -38.98 0.38 45.56
CA ALA A 16 -38.77 0.80 44.20
C ALA A 16 -37.55 0.04 43.65
N VAL A 17 -37.80 -1.02 42.86
CA VAL A 17 -36.80 -1.65 42.04
C VAL A 17 -36.48 -0.68 40.91
N SER A 18 -35.42 0.09 41.05
CA SER A 18 -34.84 0.87 39.94
C SER A 18 -34.37 -0.11 38.86
N PRO A 19 -34.84 0.01 37.61
CA PRO A 19 -34.18 -0.72 36.53
C PRO A 19 -32.75 -0.19 36.44
N ALA A 20 -31.80 -1.04 36.76
CA ALA A 20 -30.42 -0.79 36.42
C ALA A 20 -30.35 -0.57 34.90
N LEU A 21 -30.14 0.66 34.47
CA LEU A 21 -29.71 0.99 33.14
C LEU A 21 -28.40 0.23 32.94
N ALA A 22 -28.48 -0.94 32.29
CA ALA A 22 -27.31 -1.59 31.73
C ALA A 22 -26.71 -0.57 30.77
N SER A 23 -25.68 0.12 31.21
CA SER A 23 -24.80 0.87 30.30
C SER A 23 -24.23 -0.14 29.36
N GLU A 24 -24.74 -0.16 28.12
CA GLU A 24 -24.10 -0.84 27.03
C GLU A 24 -22.72 -0.21 26.91
N GLU A 25 -21.73 -0.87 27.54
CA GLU A 25 -20.33 -0.48 27.34
C GLU A 25 -20.08 -0.50 25.85
N ALA A 26 -19.98 0.69 25.26
CA ALA A 26 -19.58 0.85 23.87
C ALA A 26 -18.22 0.17 23.73
N LYS A 27 -18.22 -1.07 23.24
CA LYS A 27 -16.99 -1.78 22.87
C LYS A 27 -16.24 -0.88 21.90
N THR A 28 -15.22 -0.21 22.40
CA THR A 28 -14.26 0.51 21.55
C THR A 28 -13.55 -0.54 20.72
N VAL A 29 -14.04 -0.78 19.53
CA VAL A 29 -13.38 -1.67 18.58
C VAL A 29 -12.13 -0.93 18.11
N LEU A 30 -10.99 -1.24 18.74
CA LEU A 30 -9.66 -0.79 18.34
C LEU A 30 -9.21 -1.55 17.08
N GLY A 31 -9.93 -1.37 15.98
CA GLY A 31 -9.61 -1.95 14.69
C GLY A 31 -9.74 -0.91 13.57
N PRO A 32 -9.21 -1.19 12.39
CA PRO A 32 -9.43 -0.30 11.25
C PRO A 32 -10.92 -0.25 10.92
N ASP A 33 -11.46 0.96 10.69
CA ASP A 33 -12.87 1.19 10.39
C ASP A 33 -13.37 0.39 9.16
N ASN A 34 -12.46 0.06 8.25
CA ASN A 34 -12.72 -0.73 7.06
C ASN A 34 -11.66 -1.84 6.93
N ILE A 35 -11.99 -3.02 7.46
CA ILE A 35 -11.08 -4.17 7.50
C ILE A 35 -10.65 -4.62 6.09
N PHE A 36 -11.54 -4.55 5.10
CA PHE A 36 -11.22 -4.96 3.74
C PHE A 36 -10.13 -4.08 3.11
N LEU A 37 -10.10 -2.78 3.42
CA LEU A 37 -9.02 -1.89 2.95
C LEU A 37 -7.69 -2.21 3.62
N TYR A 38 -7.71 -2.60 4.88
CA TYR A 38 -6.52 -3.00 5.61
C TYR A 38 -5.97 -4.33 5.08
N ASP A 39 -6.82 -5.34 4.95
CA ASP A 39 -6.42 -6.67 4.46
C ASP A 39 -6.01 -6.60 2.98
N GLY A 40 -6.71 -5.81 2.17
CA GLY A 40 -6.32 -5.56 0.78
C GLY A 40 -4.93 -4.92 0.68
N ALA A 41 -4.61 -3.95 1.53
CA ALA A 41 -3.27 -3.36 1.57
C ALA A 41 -2.20 -4.38 1.99
N ASN A 42 -2.50 -5.27 2.94
CA ASN A 42 -1.59 -6.33 3.36
C ASN A 42 -1.33 -7.35 2.25
N ALA A 43 -2.38 -7.77 1.53
CA ALA A 43 -2.23 -8.65 0.36
C ALA A 43 -1.35 -8.03 -0.72
N LEU A 44 -1.56 -6.74 -1.04
CA LEU A 44 -0.70 -6.00 -1.98
C LEU A 44 0.76 -5.92 -1.52
N MET A 45 1.01 -5.74 -0.22
CA MET A 45 2.37 -5.75 0.35
C MET A 45 3.01 -7.14 0.28
N ALA A 46 2.21 -8.20 0.35
CA ALA A 46 2.64 -9.58 0.16
C ALA A 46 2.79 -9.97 -1.33
N HIS A 47 2.62 -9.01 -2.27
CA HIS A 47 2.61 -9.23 -3.71
C HIS A 47 1.47 -10.13 -4.23
N ASP A 48 0.43 -10.34 -3.43
CA ASP A 48 -0.82 -10.97 -3.87
C ASP A 48 -1.74 -9.90 -4.47
N GLY A 49 -1.54 -9.65 -5.78
CA GLY A 49 -2.26 -8.59 -6.49
C GLY A 49 -3.75 -8.89 -6.64
N GLU A 50 -4.11 -10.16 -6.92
CA GLU A 50 -5.51 -10.55 -7.16
C GLU A 50 -6.33 -10.43 -5.88
N GLU A 51 -5.85 -10.98 -4.77
CA GLU A 51 -6.51 -10.88 -3.48
C GLU A 51 -6.55 -9.42 -2.98
N GLY A 52 -5.45 -8.70 -3.18
CA GLY A 52 -5.38 -7.27 -2.85
C GLY A 52 -6.42 -6.43 -3.60
N VAL A 53 -6.62 -6.67 -4.90
CA VAL A 53 -7.66 -6.01 -5.70
C VAL A 53 -9.05 -6.43 -5.22
N ARG A 54 -9.29 -7.72 -5.03
CA ARG A 54 -10.58 -8.26 -4.59
C ARG A 54 -11.02 -7.65 -3.25
N LEU A 55 -10.15 -7.69 -2.25
CA LEU A 55 -10.44 -7.12 -0.92
C LEU A 55 -10.62 -5.60 -0.98
N THR A 56 -9.78 -4.92 -1.76
CA THR A 56 -9.90 -3.46 -1.88
C THR A 56 -11.20 -3.04 -2.58
N LEU A 57 -11.70 -3.80 -3.54
CA LEU A 57 -13.01 -3.55 -4.16
C LEU A 57 -14.15 -3.72 -3.16
N LEU A 58 -14.10 -4.75 -2.30
CA LEU A 58 -15.04 -4.90 -1.19
C LEU A 58 -14.96 -3.70 -0.24
N GLY A 59 -13.74 -3.27 0.08
CA GLY A 59 -13.51 -2.10 0.92
C GLY A 59 -13.99 -0.79 0.30
N LEU A 60 -13.87 -0.63 -1.01
CA LEU A 60 -14.40 0.53 -1.74
C LEU A 60 -15.91 0.58 -1.68
N ASN A 61 -16.57 -0.58 -1.85
CA ASN A 61 -18.02 -0.69 -1.76
C ASN A 61 -18.54 -0.39 -0.34
N ALA A 62 -17.77 -0.77 0.68
CA ALA A 62 -18.07 -0.51 2.09
C ALA A 62 -17.61 0.87 2.58
N ALA A 63 -16.96 1.68 1.73
CA ALA A 63 -16.35 2.95 2.12
C ALA A 63 -17.38 4.00 2.54
N LYS A 64 -17.27 4.49 3.77
CA LYS A 64 -18.21 5.42 4.40
C LYS A 64 -17.87 6.89 4.17
N ASN A 65 -16.62 7.19 3.83
CA ASN A 65 -16.13 8.56 3.73
C ASN A 65 -15.10 8.74 2.61
N ALA A 66 -14.76 9.99 2.30
CA ALA A 66 -13.81 10.34 1.24
C ALA A 66 -12.40 9.81 1.49
N ARG A 67 -11.98 9.69 2.76
CA ARG A 67 -10.66 9.15 3.12
C ARG A 67 -10.56 7.67 2.75
N GLU A 68 -11.56 6.88 3.09
CA GLU A 68 -11.61 5.45 2.74
C GLU A 68 -11.65 5.24 1.23
N LYS A 69 -12.48 6.02 0.51
CA LYS A 69 -12.50 5.99 -0.96
C LYS A 69 -11.11 6.28 -1.55
N LYS A 70 -10.41 7.30 -1.03
CA LYS A 70 -9.05 7.64 -1.49
C LYS A 70 -8.06 6.51 -1.22
N ILE A 71 -8.12 5.87 -0.04
CA ILE A 71 -7.29 4.71 0.28
C ILE A 71 -7.59 3.57 -0.69
N ALA A 72 -8.86 3.25 -0.92
CA ALA A 72 -9.28 2.21 -1.84
C ALA A 72 -8.74 2.45 -3.26
N HIS A 73 -8.94 3.64 -3.82
CA HIS A 73 -8.43 3.96 -5.16
C HIS A 73 -6.90 3.93 -5.21
N SER A 74 -6.20 4.38 -4.16
CA SER A 74 -4.74 4.28 -4.10
C SER A 74 -4.26 2.82 -4.07
N ASN A 75 -4.95 1.94 -3.35
CA ASN A 75 -4.66 0.51 -3.33
C ASN A 75 -4.96 -0.14 -4.67
N LEU A 76 -6.11 0.17 -5.30
CA LEU A 76 -6.47 -0.35 -6.62
C LEU A 76 -5.48 0.10 -7.71
N CYS A 77 -4.96 1.34 -7.64
CA CYS A 77 -3.90 1.81 -8.53
C CYS A 77 -2.67 0.89 -8.44
N ALA A 78 -2.24 0.48 -7.23
CA ALA A 78 -1.14 -0.44 -7.04
C ALA A 78 -1.51 -1.89 -7.42
N GLY A 79 -2.70 -2.34 -7.04
CA GLY A 79 -3.17 -3.71 -7.26
C GLY A 79 -3.32 -4.04 -8.73
N PHE A 80 -3.98 -3.18 -9.50
CA PHE A 80 -4.13 -3.39 -10.95
C PHE A 80 -2.79 -3.34 -11.68
N LEU A 81 -1.81 -2.57 -11.20
CA LEU A 81 -0.45 -2.61 -11.72
C LEU A 81 0.21 -3.98 -11.46
N LEU A 82 0.04 -4.55 -10.26
CA LEU A 82 0.59 -5.86 -9.91
C LEU A 82 0.03 -7.00 -10.76
N ILE A 83 -1.25 -6.96 -11.11
CA ILE A 83 -1.89 -7.97 -11.96
C ILE A 83 -1.82 -7.64 -13.46
N ASN A 84 -0.93 -6.70 -13.83
CA ASN A 84 -0.65 -6.28 -15.20
C ASN A 84 -1.87 -5.73 -15.98
N GLU A 85 -2.70 -4.96 -15.29
CA GLU A 85 -3.87 -4.24 -15.85
C GLU A 85 -3.64 -2.71 -15.81
N PRO A 86 -2.62 -2.19 -16.55
CA PRO A 86 -2.19 -0.80 -16.40
C PRO A 86 -3.27 0.23 -16.76
N GLY A 87 -4.17 -0.10 -17.68
CA GLY A 87 -5.30 0.79 -18.03
C GLY A 87 -6.25 1.02 -16.85
N LYS A 88 -6.61 -0.05 -16.11
CA LYS A 88 -7.43 0.06 -14.91
C LYS A 88 -6.67 0.76 -13.79
N ALA A 89 -5.39 0.43 -13.61
CA ALA A 89 -4.53 1.10 -12.64
C ALA A 89 -4.51 2.61 -12.85
N LEU A 90 -4.33 3.06 -14.12
CA LEU A 90 -4.27 4.49 -14.47
C LEU A 90 -5.53 5.24 -14.07
N ALA A 91 -6.71 4.66 -14.32
CA ALA A 91 -7.98 5.27 -13.95
C ALA A 91 -8.08 5.52 -12.44
N HIS A 92 -7.65 4.55 -11.62
CA HIS A 92 -7.65 4.68 -10.17
C HIS A 92 -6.59 5.66 -9.66
N CYS A 93 -5.40 5.68 -10.26
CA CYS A 93 -4.38 6.67 -9.93
C CYS A 93 -4.88 8.10 -10.21
N ASN A 94 -5.47 8.33 -11.38
CA ASN A 94 -6.04 9.63 -11.76
C ASN A 94 -7.11 10.06 -10.77
N TRP A 95 -8.04 9.18 -10.41
CA TRP A 95 -9.09 9.48 -9.45
C TRP A 95 -8.53 10.04 -8.12
N VAL A 96 -7.41 9.51 -7.64
CA VAL A 96 -6.75 9.99 -6.42
C VAL A 96 -6.13 11.36 -6.65
N LEU A 97 -5.36 11.53 -7.74
CA LEU A 97 -4.60 12.76 -7.97
C LEU A 97 -5.48 13.95 -8.35
N ASP A 98 -6.64 13.72 -8.97
CA ASP A 98 -7.66 14.75 -9.22
C ASP A 98 -8.25 15.34 -7.91
N ARG A 99 -8.12 14.61 -6.78
CA ARG A 99 -8.66 15.00 -5.47
C ARG A 99 -7.60 15.32 -4.43
N ASP A 100 -6.39 14.84 -4.63
CA ASP A 100 -5.27 15.03 -3.73
C ASP A 100 -3.95 15.06 -4.51
N GLU A 101 -3.62 16.22 -5.04
CA GLU A 101 -2.37 16.47 -5.78
C GLU A 101 -1.11 16.31 -4.91
N ARG A 102 -1.26 16.17 -3.60
CA ARG A 102 -0.13 15.97 -2.68
C ARG A 102 0.10 14.49 -2.31
N HIS A 103 -0.62 13.57 -2.96
CA HIS A 103 -0.50 12.14 -2.66
C HIS A 103 0.70 11.50 -3.38
N TRP A 104 1.91 11.71 -2.84
CA TRP A 104 3.18 11.27 -3.45
C TRP A 104 3.23 9.77 -3.79
N ARG A 105 2.53 8.91 -3.00
CA ARG A 105 2.49 7.46 -3.29
C ARG A 105 1.78 7.16 -4.60
N THR A 106 0.74 7.90 -4.92
CA THR A 106 0.02 7.71 -6.18
C THR A 106 0.84 8.21 -7.36
N TYR A 107 1.61 9.29 -7.22
CA TYR A 107 2.59 9.67 -8.25
C TYR A 107 3.62 8.56 -8.50
N ASN A 108 4.16 7.95 -7.42
CA ASN A 108 5.08 6.81 -7.55
C ASN A 108 4.44 5.64 -8.33
N ASN A 109 3.20 5.29 -8.00
CA ASN A 109 2.51 4.18 -8.63
C ASN A 109 2.09 4.52 -10.07
N ARG A 110 1.60 5.77 -10.32
CA ARG A 110 1.20 6.20 -11.66
C ARG A 110 2.41 6.30 -12.60
N ALA A 111 3.56 6.72 -12.12
CA ALA A 111 4.79 6.67 -12.91
C ALA A 111 5.11 5.26 -13.39
N LEU A 112 5.01 4.24 -12.53
CA LEU A 112 5.18 2.84 -12.92
C LEU A 112 4.12 2.38 -13.94
N VAL A 113 2.87 2.80 -13.75
CA VAL A 113 1.78 2.51 -14.70
C VAL A 113 2.06 3.14 -16.06
N LEU A 114 2.50 4.40 -16.07
CA LEU A 114 2.80 5.15 -17.30
C LEU A 114 4.00 4.53 -18.04
N MET A 115 5.03 4.08 -17.32
CA MET A 115 6.14 3.32 -17.92
C MET A 115 5.66 2.02 -18.57
N ARG A 116 4.74 1.28 -17.92
CA ARG A 116 4.12 0.08 -18.53
C ARG A 116 3.29 0.38 -19.78
N LEU A 117 2.81 1.61 -19.90
CA LEU A 117 2.09 2.10 -21.08
C LEU A 117 3.00 2.82 -22.09
N GLU A 118 4.31 2.78 -21.87
CA GLU A 118 5.34 3.46 -22.70
C GLU A 118 5.15 5.00 -22.78
N ARG A 119 4.44 5.58 -21.81
CA ARG A 119 4.19 7.02 -21.68
C ARG A 119 5.27 7.66 -20.81
N PHE A 120 6.51 7.63 -21.31
CA PHE A 120 7.70 7.98 -20.52
C PHE A 120 7.75 9.44 -20.09
N ASP A 121 7.34 10.38 -20.94
CA ASP A 121 7.34 11.82 -20.58
C ASP A 121 6.43 12.11 -19.40
N GLU A 122 5.26 11.49 -19.37
CA GLU A 122 4.31 11.64 -18.25
C GLU A 122 4.81 10.93 -16.99
N ALA A 123 5.50 9.80 -17.15
CA ALA A 123 6.12 9.11 -16.02
C ALA A 123 7.23 9.96 -15.40
N GLU A 124 8.05 10.66 -16.20
CA GLU A 124 9.09 11.58 -15.71
C GLU A 124 8.47 12.72 -14.88
N GLU A 125 7.40 13.30 -15.38
CA GLU A 125 6.69 14.37 -14.68
C GLU A 125 6.13 13.90 -13.33
N ASP A 126 5.54 12.70 -13.28
CA ASP A 126 5.05 12.12 -12.03
C ASP A 126 6.19 11.81 -11.04
N ILE A 127 7.32 11.30 -11.52
CA ILE A 127 8.52 11.11 -10.70
C ILE A 127 8.96 12.46 -10.11
N ARG A 128 9.03 13.50 -10.93
CA ARG A 128 9.43 14.84 -10.51
C ARG A 128 8.47 15.39 -9.44
N LYS A 129 7.16 15.31 -9.65
CA LYS A 129 6.13 15.75 -8.69
C LYS A 129 6.23 14.95 -7.37
N GLY A 130 6.35 13.64 -7.49
CA GLY A 130 6.51 12.79 -6.32
C GLY A 130 7.76 13.12 -5.50
N GLN A 131 8.89 13.36 -6.16
CA GLN A 131 10.15 13.75 -5.50
C GLN A 131 10.07 15.13 -4.85
N ALA A 132 9.39 16.10 -5.47
CA ALA A 132 9.15 17.41 -4.86
C ALA A 132 8.36 17.29 -3.54
N LEU A 133 7.38 16.38 -3.48
CA LEU A 133 6.58 16.12 -2.28
C LEU A 133 7.33 15.28 -1.23
N ARG A 134 8.21 14.38 -1.64
CA ARG A 134 8.93 13.46 -0.75
C ARG A 134 10.36 13.20 -1.24
N PRO A 135 11.28 14.16 -1.09
CA PRO A 135 12.65 14.10 -1.66
C PRO A 135 13.46 12.86 -1.22
N ASN A 136 13.25 12.43 0.02
CA ASN A 136 13.99 11.31 0.62
C ASN A 136 13.32 9.95 0.46
N SER A 137 12.25 9.84 -0.35
CA SER A 137 11.57 8.57 -0.55
C SER A 137 12.44 7.56 -1.30
N ARG A 138 12.77 6.44 -0.64
CA ARG A 138 13.48 5.33 -1.29
C ARG A 138 12.70 4.78 -2.49
N LYS A 139 11.35 4.68 -2.38
CA LYS A 139 10.50 4.18 -3.47
C LYS A 139 10.62 5.04 -4.73
N LEU A 140 10.54 6.36 -4.59
CA LEU A 140 10.69 7.27 -5.73
C LEU A 140 12.09 7.25 -6.34
N LYS A 141 13.14 7.02 -5.52
CA LYS A 141 14.51 6.84 -6.04
C LYS A 141 14.62 5.57 -6.88
N ILE A 142 13.98 4.49 -6.45
CA ILE A 142 13.94 3.22 -7.21
C ILE A 142 13.19 3.42 -8.53
N VAL A 143 12.00 4.02 -8.51
CA VAL A 143 11.20 4.26 -9.74
C VAL A 143 11.96 5.17 -10.71
N LYS A 144 12.68 6.19 -10.21
CA LYS A 144 13.54 7.01 -11.04
C LYS A 144 14.68 6.21 -11.67
N GLY A 145 15.29 5.28 -10.92
CA GLY A 145 16.32 4.37 -11.46
C GLY A 145 15.75 3.53 -12.60
N MET A 146 14.60 2.87 -12.38
CA MET A 146 13.91 2.07 -13.41
C MET A 146 13.60 2.89 -14.66
N TYR A 147 13.10 4.11 -14.50
CA TYR A 147 12.85 5.03 -15.60
C TYR A 147 14.12 5.34 -16.41
N LEU A 148 15.24 5.61 -15.71
CA LEU A 148 16.52 5.91 -16.37
C LEU A 148 17.09 4.69 -17.09
N ASP A 149 16.96 3.50 -16.52
CA ASP A 149 17.42 2.26 -17.13
C ASP A 149 16.66 1.97 -18.44
N GLU A 150 15.36 2.30 -18.50
CA GLU A 150 14.57 2.11 -19.72
C GLU A 150 14.76 3.21 -20.76
N THR A 151 14.93 4.47 -20.34
CA THR A 151 14.99 5.60 -21.28
C THR A 151 16.41 6.04 -21.64
N LYS A 152 17.39 5.76 -20.77
CA LYS A 152 18.80 6.16 -20.92
C LYS A 152 19.72 5.03 -20.46
N PRO A 153 19.68 3.86 -21.12
CA PRO A 153 20.50 2.73 -20.71
C PRO A 153 21.99 3.08 -20.77
N VAL A 154 22.70 2.91 -19.66
CA VAL A 154 24.14 3.08 -19.61
C VAL A 154 24.79 1.85 -20.18
N THR A 155 25.45 1.97 -21.35
CA THR A 155 26.30 0.91 -21.88
C THR A 155 27.59 0.88 -21.06
N PRO A 156 27.85 -0.18 -20.27
CA PRO A 156 29.10 -0.25 -19.52
C PRO A 156 30.27 -0.32 -20.51
N LYS A 157 31.19 0.67 -20.45
CA LYS A 157 32.51 0.53 -21.09
C LYS A 157 33.28 -0.51 -20.28
N ILE A 158 33.30 -1.74 -20.76
CA ILE A 158 34.18 -2.76 -20.20
C ILE A 158 35.58 -2.45 -20.76
N GLU A 159 36.39 -1.70 -20.03
CA GLU A 159 37.82 -1.66 -20.27
C GLU A 159 38.39 -3.02 -19.87
N ILE A 160 38.63 -3.86 -20.90
CA ILE A 160 39.32 -5.12 -20.69
C ILE A 160 40.77 -4.75 -20.39
N ASP A 161 41.17 -4.92 -19.11
CA ASP A 161 42.58 -4.76 -18.70
C ASP A 161 43.40 -5.85 -19.40
N GLU A 162 43.94 -5.50 -20.57
CA GLU A 162 44.75 -6.41 -21.39
C GLU A 162 46.03 -6.88 -20.66
N ARG A 163 46.47 -6.14 -19.60
CA ARG A 163 47.59 -6.55 -18.76
C ARG A 163 47.25 -7.81 -17.96
N ARG A 164 46.01 -7.99 -17.52
CA ARG A 164 45.56 -9.23 -16.89
C ARG A 164 45.45 -10.40 -17.84
N ARG A 165 45.16 -10.18 -19.12
CA ARG A 165 45.18 -11.22 -20.15
C ARG A 165 46.60 -11.68 -20.46
N ALA A 166 47.55 -10.75 -20.58
CA ALA A 166 48.94 -11.06 -20.81
C ALA A 166 49.55 -11.85 -19.64
N ALA A 167 49.18 -11.53 -18.41
CA ALA A 167 49.65 -12.25 -17.21
C ALA A 167 49.08 -13.69 -17.09
N LYS A 168 47.86 -13.96 -17.62
CA LYS A 168 47.28 -15.31 -17.64
C LYS A 168 47.71 -16.18 -18.80
N GLY A 169 48.24 -15.58 -19.88
CA GLY A 169 48.62 -16.30 -21.09
C GLY A 169 50.03 -16.96 -21.04
N THR A 170 50.76 -16.83 -19.92
CA THR A 170 52.11 -17.41 -19.79
C THR A 170 52.15 -18.75 -19.04
N ASP A 171 51.04 -19.22 -18.47
CA ASP A 171 51.04 -20.47 -17.69
C ASP A 171 50.52 -21.70 -18.44
N ASP A 172 49.98 -21.55 -19.67
CA ASP A 172 49.55 -22.66 -20.51
C ASP A 172 50.63 -23.01 -21.58
N LYS A 173 51.80 -23.45 -21.13
CA LYS A 173 52.73 -24.14 -22.00
C LYS A 173 52.32 -25.63 -21.98
N PRO A 174 51.91 -26.23 -23.12
CA PRO A 174 51.59 -27.65 -23.16
C PRO A 174 52.85 -28.45 -22.80
N ALA A 175 52.74 -29.35 -21.87
CA ALA A 175 53.78 -30.32 -21.54
C ALA A 175 54.08 -31.16 -22.80
N ASP A 176 55.32 -31.14 -23.23
CA ASP A 176 55.81 -31.94 -24.36
C ASP A 176 55.50 -33.41 -24.07
N VAL A 177 54.67 -33.99 -24.92
CA VAL A 177 54.46 -35.44 -24.97
C VAL A 177 55.73 -36.05 -25.54
N VAL A 178 56.53 -36.62 -24.65
CA VAL A 178 57.63 -37.49 -25.03
C VAL A 178 57.05 -38.80 -25.51
N ALA A 179 57.17 -39.06 -26.80
CA ALA A 179 56.91 -40.38 -27.38
C ALA A 179 58.13 -41.24 -27.17
N ASP A 180 57.95 -42.42 -26.58
CA ASP A 180 58.78 -43.64 -26.70
C ASP A 180 57.93 -44.72 -27.39
#